data_b85c13a1b2885821461018e722af2fad
#
_entry.id   b85c13a1b2885821461018e722af2fad
#
_cell.length_a   1.000
_cell.length_b   1.000
_cell.length_c   1.000
_cell.angle_alpha   90.00
_cell.angle_beta   90.00
_cell.angle_gamma   90.00
#
_symmetry.space_group_name_H-M   'P 1'
#
loop_
_entity.id
_entity.type
_entity.pdbx_description
1 polymer ?
#
loop_
_entity_poly.entity_id
_entity_poly.type
_entity_poly.pdbx_seq_one_letter_code
_entity_poly.pdbx_strand_id
1 'polypeptide(L)'
;MNQPFELLPYLRTQHKIEFDPQQREALSARSGAVLLLAVPGAGKTTVTVSRIAALMLEDGVLPERILPLTFSRESARDMKARFAALFGTVAPKSPAFSTIHSFCFGVLRAYSSRSGRPLPALIDGQSLRQADLLRPLYREQTGEFPDDDTLEELIRAIGYCQNTRT
;
A
#
# COMPACT_ATOMS: atom_id res chain seq x y z
N MET A 1 -25.45 -24.49 -16.18
CA MET A 1 -24.91 -24.33 -14.81
C MET A 1 -23.46 -23.94 -14.95
N ASN A 2 -23.10 -22.70 -14.58
CA ASN A 2 -21.70 -22.29 -14.55
C ASN A 2 -21.03 -23.07 -13.42
N GLN A 3 -19.98 -23.83 -13.75
CA GLN A 3 -19.15 -24.46 -12.72
C GLN A 3 -18.52 -23.34 -11.84
N PRO A 4 -18.40 -23.55 -10.53
CA PRO A 4 -17.74 -22.59 -9.66
C PRO A 4 -16.28 -22.39 -10.15
N PHE A 5 -15.79 -21.16 -10.06
CA PHE A 5 -14.42 -20.87 -10.43
C PHE A 5 -13.45 -21.56 -9.45
N GLU A 6 -12.44 -22.23 -9.97
CA GLU A 6 -11.42 -22.91 -9.18
C GLU A 6 -10.05 -22.30 -9.50
N LEU A 7 -9.47 -21.58 -8.54
CA LEU A 7 -8.22 -20.84 -8.71
C LEU A 7 -7.02 -21.71 -9.09
N LEU A 8 -6.81 -22.81 -8.37
CA LEU A 8 -5.62 -23.66 -8.57
C LEU A 8 -5.60 -24.33 -9.93
N PRO A 9 -6.68 -24.99 -10.40
CA PRO A 9 -6.79 -25.50 -11.77
C PRO A 9 -6.60 -24.41 -12.83
N TYR A 10 -7.19 -23.23 -12.64
CA TYR A 10 -7.04 -22.08 -13.54
C TYR A 10 -5.57 -21.67 -13.68
N LEU A 11 -4.88 -21.42 -12.57
CA LEU A 11 -3.47 -20.99 -12.59
C LEU A 11 -2.54 -22.07 -13.20
N ARG A 12 -2.79 -23.32 -12.92
CA ARG A 12 -2.03 -24.43 -13.49
C ARG A 12 -2.21 -24.53 -15.00
N THR A 13 -3.44 -24.45 -15.50
CA THR A 13 -3.74 -24.63 -16.92
C THR A 13 -3.38 -23.41 -17.76
N GLN A 14 -3.72 -22.21 -17.30
CA GLN A 14 -3.54 -20.97 -18.07
C GLN A 14 -2.15 -20.34 -17.90
N HIS A 15 -1.54 -20.48 -16.72
CA HIS A 15 -0.30 -19.75 -16.39
C HIS A 15 0.87 -20.64 -16.01
N LYS A 16 0.68 -21.98 -15.98
CA LYS A 16 1.71 -22.96 -15.57
C LYS A 16 2.25 -22.69 -14.15
N ILE A 17 1.42 -22.12 -13.29
CA ILE A 17 1.77 -21.81 -11.89
C ILE A 17 1.25 -22.95 -11.01
N GLU A 18 2.17 -23.53 -10.25
CA GLU A 18 1.87 -24.50 -9.20
C GLU A 18 2.38 -23.98 -7.86
N PHE A 19 1.58 -24.15 -6.84
CA PHE A 19 1.91 -23.75 -5.47
C PHE A 19 2.35 -24.96 -4.65
N ASP A 20 3.34 -24.74 -3.81
CA ASP A 20 3.72 -25.70 -2.78
C ASP A 20 2.66 -25.81 -1.67
N PRO A 21 2.75 -26.80 -0.77
CA PRO A 21 1.76 -27.00 0.29
C PRO A 21 1.58 -25.78 1.21
N GLN A 22 2.67 -25.06 1.56
CA GLN A 22 2.62 -23.87 2.43
C GLN A 22 1.95 -22.69 1.72
N GLN A 23 2.25 -22.48 0.45
CA GLN A 23 1.60 -21.47 -0.37
C GLN A 23 0.10 -21.76 -0.55
N ARG A 24 -0.30 -23.03 -0.71
CA ARG A 24 -1.72 -23.42 -0.78
C ARG A 24 -2.45 -23.16 0.53
N GLU A 25 -1.81 -23.44 1.66
CA GLU A 25 -2.35 -23.12 2.99
C GLU A 25 -2.60 -21.61 3.12
N ALA A 26 -1.64 -20.76 2.71
CA ALA A 26 -1.80 -19.32 2.70
C ALA A 26 -2.94 -18.85 1.77
N LEU A 27 -3.17 -19.52 0.64
CA LEU A 27 -4.28 -19.22 -0.28
C LEU A 27 -5.65 -19.63 0.30
N SER A 28 -5.73 -20.71 1.06
CA SER A 28 -6.97 -21.25 1.61
C SER A 28 -7.45 -20.55 2.89
N ALA A 29 -6.58 -19.81 3.58
CA ALA A 29 -6.95 -19.11 4.81
C ALA A 29 -7.99 -18.00 4.54
N ARG A 30 -9.18 -18.10 5.17
CA ARG A 30 -10.32 -17.17 4.93
C ARG A 30 -10.63 -16.27 6.12
N SER A 31 -10.09 -16.53 7.29
CA SER A 31 -10.37 -15.77 8.50
C SER A 31 -9.12 -15.58 9.36
N GLY A 32 -9.14 -14.59 10.23
CA GLY A 32 -8.07 -14.29 11.15
C GLY A 32 -6.88 -13.57 10.53
N ALA A 33 -5.85 -13.35 11.34
CA ALA A 33 -4.57 -12.79 10.89
C ALA A 33 -3.68 -13.91 10.35
N VAL A 34 -3.15 -13.72 9.15
CA VAL A 34 -2.23 -14.66 8.49
C VAL A 34 -0.90 -13.97 8.25
N LEU A 35 0.18 -14.54 8.77
CA LEU A 35 1.54 -14.08 8.53
C LEU A 35 2.23 -15.03 7.56
N LEU A 36 2.57 -14.55 6.36
CA LEU A 36 3.33 -15.29 5.37
C LEU A 36 4.82 -14.91 5.44
N LEU A 37 5.63 -15.76 6.02
CA LEU A 37 7.09 -15.61 6.06
C LEU A 37 7.71 -16.33 4.87
N ALA A 38 8.48 -15.61 4.07
CA ALA A 38 9.11 -16.18 2.89
C ALA A 38 10.36 -15.39 2.50
N VAL A 39 11.38 -16.11 2.04
CA VAL A 39 12.63 -15.51 1.53
C VAL A 39 12.39 -14.71 0.22
N PRO A 40 13.29 -13.80 -0.16
CA PRO A 40 13.26 -13.17 -1.46
C PRO A 40 13.17 -14.22 -2.59
N GLY A 41 12.33 -13.95 -3.60
CA GLY A 41 12.15 -14.90 -4.73
C GLY A 41 11.14 -16.04 -4.50
N ALA A 42 10.69 -16.30 -3.28
CA ALA A 42 9.75 -17.40 -2.96
C ALA A 42 8.30 -17.17 -3.43
N GLY A 43 8.05 -16.30 -4.39
CA GLY A 43 6.72 -16.13 -4.98
C GLY A 43 5.69 -15.39 -4.12
N LYS A 44 6.10 -14.68 -3.02
CA LYS A 44 5.17 -13.93 -2.13
C LYS A 44 4.14 -13.10 -2.87
N THR A 45 4.56 -12.32 -3.84
CA THR A 45 3.66 -11.46 -4.63
C THR A 45 2.66 -12.28 -5.41
N THR A 46 3.07 -13.41 -5.99
CA THR A 46 2.18 -14.32 -6.72
C THR A 46 1.13 -14.92 -5.77
N VAL A 47 1.54 -15.38 -4.59
CA VAL A 47 0.61 -15.89 -3.57
C VAL A 47 -0.37 -14.80 -3.14
N THR A 48 0.11 -13.57 -2.89
CA THR A 48 -0.74 -12.46 -2.45
C THR A 48 -1.79 -12.10 -3.51
N VAL A 49 -1.39 -11.93 -4.78
CA VAL A 49 -2.36 -11.59 -5.84
C VAL A 49 -3.31 -12.74 -6.15
N SER A 50 -2.86 -14.00 -6.01
CA SER A 50 -3.71 -15.17 -6.16
C SER A 50 -4.71 -15.30 -5.02
N ARG A 51 -4.33 -14.97 -3.78
CA ARG A 51 -5.26 -14.90 -2.65
C ARG A 51 -6.34 -13.83 -2.86
N ILE A 52 -5.98 -12.66 -3.38
CA ILE A 52 -6.95 -11.62 -3.76
C ILE A 52 -7.94 -12.17 -4.79
N ALA A 53 -7.43 -12.85 -5.82
CA ALA A 53 -8.28 -13.47 -6.83
C ALA A 53 -9.20 -14.56 -6.26
N ALA A 54 -8.71 -15.39 -5.33
CA ALA A 54 -9.54 -16.38 -4.63
C ALA A 54 -10.71 -15.73 -3.90
N LEU A 55 -10.43 -14.69 -3.10
CA LEU A 55 -11.47 -13.94 -2.39
C LEU A 55 -12.53 -13.37 -3.35
N MET A 56 -12.12 -12.90 -4.53
CA MET A 56 -13.05 -12.32 -5.51
C MET A 56 -13.82 -13.38 -6.29
N LEU A 57 -13.14 -14.39 -6.80
CA LEU A 57 -13.69 -15.31 -7.80
C LEU A 57 -14.29 -16.58 -7.18
N GLU A 58 -13.76 -17.06 -6.05
CA GLU A 58 -14.29 -18.21 -5.33
C GLU A 58 -15.27 -17.78 -4.23
N ASP A 59 -14.92 -16.75 -3.44
CA ASP A 59 -15.71 -16.33 -2.27
C ASP A 59 -16.66 -15.16 -2.60
N GLY A 60 -16.62 -14.61 -3.82
CA GLY A 60 -17.53 -13.54 -4.27
C GLY A 60 -17.32 -12.19 -3.57
N VAL A 61 -16.15 -11.96 -2.96
CA VAL A 61 -15.85 -10.69 -2.29
C VAL A 61 -15.68 -9.59 -3.33
N LEU A 62 -16.43 -8.51 -3.18
CA LEU A 62 -16.32 -7.36 -4.10
C LEU A 62 -14.93 -6.73 -4.01
N PRO A 63 -14.34 -6.30 -5.15
CA PRO A 63 -13.00 -5.69 -5.18
C PRO A 63 -12.89 -4.45 -4.29
N GLU A 64 -13.95 -3.69 -4.11
CA GLU A 64 -14.02 -2.50 -3.25
C GLU A 64 -13.92 -2.84 -1.74
N ARG A 65 -14.13 -4.11 -1.36
CA ARG A 65 -13.99 -4.62 0.00
C ARG A 65 -12.61 -5.22 0.29
N ILE A 66 -11.73 -5.26 -0.70
CA ILE A 66 -10.36 -5.77 -0.57
C ILE A 66 -9.40 -4.59 -0.64
N LEU A 67 -8.54 -4.45 0.35
CA LEU A 67 -7.58 -3.37 0.44
C LEU A 67 -6.14 -3.91 0.42
N PRO A 68 -5.53 -4.07 -0.77
CA PRO A 68 -4.13 -4.43 -0.88
C PRO A 68 -3.23 -3.22 -0.61
N LEU A 69 -2.44 -3.28 0.44
CA LEU A 69 -1.51 -2.23 0.82
C LEU A 69 -0.06 -2.67 0.63
N THR A 70 0.76 -1.75 0.15
CA THR A 70 2.20 -1.93 0.00
C THR A 70 2.95 -0.76 0.63
N PHE A 71 4.26 -0.93 0.83
CA PHE A 71 5.11 0.14 1.33
C PHE A 71 5.47 1.13 0.20
N SER A 72 5.82 0.65 -0.98
CA SER A 72 6.28 1.49 -2.10
C SER A 72 5.26 1.58 -3.25
N ARG A 73 5.35 2.67 -4.03
CA ARG A 73 4.53 2.86 -5.23
C ARG A 73 4.87 1.84 -6.31
N GLU A 74 6.14 1.44 -6.41
CA GLU A 74 6.62 0.41 -7.33
C GLU A 74 5.95 -0.92 -7.01
N SER A 75 5.99 -1.36 -5.74
CA SER A 75 5.34 -2.60 -5.31
C SER A 75 3.83 -2.58 -5.58
N ALA A 76 3.15 -1.44 -5.40
CA ALA A 76 1.73 -1.33 -5.72
C ALA A 76 1.46 -1.49 -7.22
N ARG A 77 2.31 -0.88 -8.07
CA ARG A 77 2.24 -1.02 -9.54
C ARG A 77 2.51 -2.44 -9.98
N ASP A 78 3.54 -3.08 -9.43
CA ASP A 78 3.91 -4.46 -9.75
C ASP A 78 2.80 -5.44 -9.37
N MET A 79 2.21 -5.30 -8.18
CA MET A 79 1.09 -6.14 -7.76
C MET A 79 -0.12 -5.95 -8.68
N LYS A 80 -0.45 -4.72 -9.03
CA LYS A 80 -1.54 -4.40 -9.96
C LYS A 80 -1.29 -5.01 -11.35
N ALA A 81 -0.09 -4.85 -11.89
CA ALA A 81 0.29 -5.40 -13.19
C ALA A 81 0.23 -6.93 -13.18
N ARG A 82 0.74 -7.57 -12.12
CA ARG A 82 0.70 -9.03 -11.96
C ARG A 82 -0.73 -9.54 -11.81
N PHE A 83 -1.58 -8.86 -11.04
CA PHE A 83 -3.00 -9.21 -10.94
C PHE A 83 -3.68 -9.15 -12.32
N ALA A 84 -3.47 -8.06 -13.07
CA ALA A 84 -4.02 -7.90 -14.40
C ALA A 84 -3.51 -8.98 -15.39
N ALA A 85 -2.23 -9.32 -15.34
CA ALA A 85 -1.64 -10.35 -16.21
C ALA A 85 -2.19 -11.74 -15.92
N LEU A 86 -2.44 -12.08 -14.64
CA LEU A 86 -2.92 -13.41 -14.26
C LEU A 86 -4.45 -13.54 -14.33
N PHE A 87 -5.18 -12.49 -14.01
CA PHE A 87 -6.62 -12.58 -13.77
C PHE A 87 -7.47 -11.58 -14.58
N GLY A 88 -6.85 -10.72 -15.40
CA GLY A 88 -7.57 -9.69 -16.16
C GLY A 88 -8.68 -10.21 -17.07
N THR A 89 -8.57 -11.45 -17.55
CA THR A 89 -9.60 -12.09 -18.38
C THR A 89 -10.80 -12.60 -17.58
N VAL A 90 -10.60 -13.01 -16.33
CA VAL A 90 -11.63 -13.60 -15.46
C VAL A 90 -12.09 -12.64 -14.35
N ALA A 91 -11.31 -11.63 -14.04
CA ALA A 91 -11.62 -10.58 -13.08
C ALA A 91 -11.43 -9.19 -13.72
N PRO A 92 -12.42 -8.70 -14.49
CA PRO A 92 -12.31 -7.42 -15.22
C PRO A 92 -12.21 -6.20 -14.30
N LYS A 93 -12.63 -6.33 -13.04
CA LYS A 93 -12.41 -5.32 -11.99
C LYS A 93 -11.32 -5.80 -11.05
N SER A 94 -10.43 -4.91 -10.65
CA SER A 94 -9.39 -5.18 -9.66
C SER A 94 -9.55 -4.32 -8.41
N PRO A 95 -9.08 -4.76 -7.24
CA PRO A 95 -8.99 -3.91 -6.06
C PRO A 95 -8.06 -2.72 -6.29
N ALA A 96 -8.20 -1.71 -5.43
CA ALA A 96 -7.33 -0.54 -5.45
C ALA A 96 -6.00 -0.86 -4.75
N PHE A 97 -5.00 -1.28 -5.52
CA PHE A 97 -3.63 -1.44 -5.02
C PHE A 97 -3.05 -0.07 -4.68
N SER A 98 -2.70 0.15 -3.43
CA SER A 98 -2.17 1.44 -2.99
C SER A 98 -1.06 1.32 -1.95
N THR A 99 -0.35 2.41 -1.72
CA THR A 99 0.56 2.49 -0.57
C THR A 99 -0.22 2.85 0.69
N ILE A 100 0.35 2.51 1.86
CA ILE A 100 -0.21 2.91 3.17
C ILE A 100 -0.44 4.43 3.21
N HIS A 101 0.53 5.23 2.76
CA HIS A 101 0.42 6.69 2.71
C HIS A 101 -0.74 7.16 1.82
N SER A 102 -0.87 6.60 0.62
CA SER A 102 -1.96 6.96 -0.30
C SER A 102 -3.33 6.61 0.26
N PHE A 103 -3.45 5.47 0.94
CA PHE A 103 -4.67 5.07 1.62
C PHE A 103 -5.03 6.03 2.76
N CYS A 104 -4.07 6.30 3.67
CA CYS A 104 -4.28 7.24 4.79
C CYS A 104 -4.68 8.64 4.29
N PHE A 105 -4.04 9.12 3.23
CA PHE A 105 -4.41 10.40 2.63
C PHE A 105 -5.83 10.37 2.02
N GLY A 106 -6.22 9.26 1.42
CA GLY A 106 -7.59 9.04 0.95
C GLY A 106 -8.63 9.13 2.08
N VAL A 107 -8.33 8.53 3.24
CA VAL A 107 -9.17 8.62 4.44
C VAL A 107 -9.29 10.07 4.94
N LEU A 108 -8.16 10.79 5.00
CA LEU A 108 -8.16 12.21 5.40
C LEU A 108 -8.99 13.07 4.45
N ARG A 109 -8.89 12.85 3.14
CA ARG A 109 -9.72 13.56 2.14
C ARG A 109 -11.20 13.27 2.35
N ALA A 110 -11.57 12.02 2.55
CA ALA A 110 -12.97 11.65 2.79
C ALA A 110 -13.51 12.28 4.08
N TYR A 111 -12.69 12.32 5.13
CA TYR A 111 -13.02 12.99 6.38
C TYR A 111 -13.21 14.50 6.18
N SER A 112 -12.27 15.15 5.51
CA SER A 112 -12.34 16.60 5.17
C SER A 112 -13.62 16.93 4.42
N SER A 113 -13.92 16.16 3.37
CA SER A 113 -15.13 16.35 2.56
C SER A 113 -16.42 16.19 3.36
N ARG A 114 -16.46 15.26 4.32
CA ARG A 114 -17.66 15.02 5.16
C ARG A 114 -17.81 16.02 6.31
N SER A 115 -16.69 16.45 6.89
CA SER A 115 -16.68 17.35 8.06
C SER A 115 -16.68 18.83 7.70
N GLY A 116 -16.47 19.17 6.43
CA GLY A 116 -16.26 20.56 5.98
C GLY A 116 -14.94 21.18 6.45
N ARG A 117 -14.06 20.40 7.10
CA ARG A 117 -12.75 20.91 7.57
C ARG A 117 -11.74 20.83 6.42
N PRO A 118 -11.02 21.92 6.10
CA PRO A 118 -10.01 21.88 5.06
C PRO A 118 -8.87 20.93 5.44
N LEU A 119 -8.33 20.24 4.43
CA LEU A 119 -7.11 19.48 4.63
C LEU A 119 -5.93 20.42 4.86
N PRO A 120 -5.05 20.13 5.82
CA PRO A 120 -3.79 20.84 5.94
C PRO A 120 -2.93 20.60 4.69
N ALA A 121 -2.08 21.58 4.36
CA ALA A 121 -1.10 21.42 3.29
C ALA A 121 -0.13 20.28 3.64
N LEU A 122 0.18 19.44 2.65
CA LEU A 122 1.15 18.37 2.84
C LEU A 122 2.57 18.90 2.61
N ILE A 123 3.46 18.54 3.51
CA ILE A 123 4.90 18.73 3.34
C ILE A 123 5.39 17.55 2.47
N ASP A 124 5.27 17.67 1.15
CA ASP A 124 5.57 16.60 0.18
C ASP A 124 6.93 16.74 -0.50
N GLY A 125 7.66 17.81 -0.15
CA GLY A 125 8.96 18.13 -0.75
C GLY A 125 8.90 18.72 -2.17
N GLN A 126 7.72 18.77 -2.78
CA GLN A 126 7.50 19.35 -4.12
C GLN A 126 6.81 20.72 -4.03
N SER A 127 5.63 20.76 -3.42
CA SER A 127 4.85 21.97 -3.26
C SER A 127 5.21 22.73 -1.98
N LEU A 128 5.63 22.03 -0.92
CA LEU A 128 6.05 22.59 0.35
C LEU A 128 7.17 21.74 0.94
N ARG A 129 8.33 22.34 1.19
CA ARG A 129 9.47 21.70 1.82
C ARG A 129 9.57 22.07 3.30
N GLN A 130 10.07 21.17 4.13
CA GLN A 130 10.28 21.44 5.56
C GLN A 130 11.18 22.65 5.77
N ALA A 131 12.24 22.78 4.96
CA ALA A 131 13.16 23.92 5.01
C ALA A 131 12.46 25.26 4.82
N ASP A 132 11.47 25.34 3.92
CA ASP A 132 10.72 26.56 3.63
C ASP A 132 9.85 27.01 4.83
N LEU A 133 9.44 26.08 5.68
CA LEU A 133 8.74 26.35 6.92
C LEU A 133 9.69 26.68 8.08
N LEU A 134 10.83 25.98 8.16
CA LEU A 134 11.75 26.11 9.28
C LEU A 134 12.59 27.39 9.20
N ARG A 135 12.99 27.85 8.02
CA ARG A 135 13.77 29.09 7.86
C ARG A 135 13.14 30.31 8.53
N PRO A 136 11.87 30.67 8.27
CA PRO A 136 11.25 31.81 8.92
C PRO A 136 11.06 31.62 10.43
N LEU A 137 10.72 30.39 10.89
CA LEU A 137 10.57 30.10 12.31
C LEU A 137 11.90 30.20 13.07
N TYR A 138 12.99 29.69 12.50
CA TYR A 138 14.32 29.80 13.09
C TYR A 138 14.74 31.26 13.23
N ARG A 139 14.53 32.06 12.17
CA ARG A 139 14.83 33.49 12.19
C ARG A 139 14.03 34.24 13.26
N GLU A 140 12.75 33.89 13.43
CA GLU A 140 11.90 34.52 14.45
C GLU A 140 12.40 34.23 15.87
N GLN A 141 12.95 33.03 16.11
CA GLN A 141 13.44 32.61 17.42
C GLN A 141 14.86 33.07 17.73
N THR A 142 15.76 33.11 16.73
CA THR A 142 17.19 33.37 16.93
C THR A 142 17.63 34.74 16.43
N GLY A 143 16.87 35.37 15.54
CA GLY A 143 17.24 36.60 14.85
C GLY A 143 18.13 36.37 13.61
N GLU A 144 18.61 35.15 13.36
CA GLU A 144 19.54 34.79 12.30
C GLU A 144 18.91 33.85 11.26
N PHE A 145 19.48 33.84 10.07
CA PHE A 145 19.08 32.84 9.05
C PHE A 145 19.88 31.56 9.25
N PRO A 146 19.20 30.39 9.29
CA PRO A 146 19.91 29.10 9.37
C PRO A 146 20.64 28.82 8.05
N ASP A 147 21.84 28.26 8.15
CA ASP A 147 22.51 27.63 7.02
C ASP A 147 21.88 26.25 6.69
N ASP A 148 22.35 25.60 5.64
CA ASP A 148 21.78 24.34 5.20
C ASP A 148 22.09 23.20 6.19
N ASP A 149 23.24 23.20 6.85
CA ASP A 149 23.63 22.21 7.86
C ASP A 149 22.72 22.31 9.10
N THR A 150 22.49 23.53 9.60
CA THR A 150 21.54 23.78 10.69
C THR A 150 20.12 23.32 10.36
N LEU A 151 19.67 23.54 9.12
CA LEU A 151 18.35 23.07 8.69
C LEU A 151 18.26 21.54 8.63
N GLU A 152 19.30 20.86 8.16
CA GLU A 152 19.34 19.40 8.16
C GLU A 152 19.32 18.81 9.58
N GLU A 153 20.05 19.43 10.51
CA GLU A 153 20.03 19.04 11.92
C GLU A 153 18.64 19.22 12.55
N LEU A 154 18.00 20.35 12.30
CA LEU A 154 16.63 20.61 12.77
C LEU A 154 15.62 19.61 12.20
N ILE A 155 15.68 19.33 10.91
CA ILE A 155 14.80 18.35 10.27
C ILE A 155 15.00 16.96 10.88
N ARG A 156 16.26 16.58 11.13
CA ARG A 156 16.63 15.31 11.77
C ARG A 156 16.12 15.22 13.20
N ALA A 157 16.29 16.30 13.99
CA ALA A 157 15.80 16.38 15.37
C ALA A 157 14.27 16.31 15.45
N ILE A 158 13.54 17.03 14.58
CA ILE A 158 12.08 16.99 14.50
C ILE A 158 11.63 15.57 14.14
N GLY A 159 12.24 14.93 13.15
CA GLY A 159 11.92 13.55 12.78
C GLY A 159 12.16 12.56 13.92
N TYR A 160 13.24 12.75 14.69
CA TYR A 160 13.50 11.95 15.89
C TYR A 160 12.40 12.13 16.95
N CYS A 161 12.06 13.36 17.33
CA CYS A 161 11.00 13.66 18.30
C CYS A 161 9.64 13.10 17.86
N GLN A 162 9.27 13.23 16.59
CA GLN A 162 8.02 12.68 16.06
C GLN A 162 7.96 11.15 16.17
N ASN A 163 9.09 10.46 15.92
CA ASN A 163 9.14 9.00 15.96
C ASN A 163 9.23 8.43 17.37
N THR A 164 9.84 9.15 18.30
CA THR A 164 10.02 8.72 19.71
C THR A 164 8.92 9.23 20.64
N ARG A 165 8.04 10.12 20.17
CA ARG A 165 7.00 10.80 20.97
C ARG A 165 7.54 11.54 22.21
N THR A 166 8.76 11.99 22.16
CA THR A 166 9.41 12.86 23.19
C THR A 166 9.40 14.29 22.74
#